data_5d1f304b33fc373925857fb943752a23
#
_entry.id   5d1f304b33fc373925857fb943752a23
#
_cell.length_a   1.000
_cell.length_b   1.000
_cell.length_c   1.000
_cell.angle_alpha   90.00
_cell.angle_beta   90.00
_cell.angle_gamma   90.00
#
_symmetry.space_group_name_H-M   'P 1'
#
loop_
_entity.id
_entity.type
_entity.pdbx_description
1 polymer ?
#
loop_
_entity_poly.entity_id
_entity_poly.type
_entity_poly.pdbx_seq_one_letter_code
_entity_poly.pdbx_strand_id
1 'polypeptide(L)'
;MPEVWLGYGDSEIILDIKYENILRILRPEIKVISPENLRLNIHNNINLQNSTLVLITTPFPKMLDILKIINQLSHELDIELPDVFVLSKPFMLRLRQDISKESLSIARIEPDELIKKISQYRNVILIDKIQYDPVFGFAASPTKLIRECYPQVMNQIYATTLDELPKPGLSGEALKITMETLSELNCQMIHVYSDREVIDSIYFGHDINSFLESVKSFKEKTSTTSDFSKSAFISSNTTYTSQLNLGNSLNLLWNNYHSVLEGGTIVLLSENRGGVNEGAISKFVEGRLDLNGLDKYQYINEIEHIKFLQLLRDKYEIILISTLPQIYLNKLGLKSVSKIKDGLDLIFTKNGKYSKSNIIPVSEITMVKNNPA
;
A
#
# COMPACT_ATOMS: atom_id res chain seq x y z
N MET A 1 18.74 23.50 12.20
CA MET A 1 17.40 22.91 12.30
C MET A 1 17.50 21.51 11.73
N PRO A 2 16.82 20.49 12.27
CA PRO A 2 16.85 19.19 11.63
C PRO A 2 16.14 19.28 10.28
N GLU A 3 16.82 18.90 9.23
CA GLU A 3 16.20 18.72 7.92
C GLU A 3 15.48 17.37 7.92
N VAL A 4 14.16 17.39 7.81
CA VAL A 4 13.36 16.17 7.66
C VAL A 4 12.95 16.06 6.20
N TRP A 5 13.42 15.01 5.55
CA TRP A 5 13.14 14.71 4.16
C TRP A 5 11.89 13.85 4.07
N LEU A 6 10.92 14.28 3.26
CA LEU A 6 9.65 13.59 3.03
C LEU A 6 9.51 13.27 1.55
N GLY A 7 9.16 12.04 1.25
CA GLY A 7 8.97 11.61 -0.13
C GLY A 7 7.80 12.32 -0.81
N TYR A 8 8.00 12.70 -2.09
CA TYR A 8 7.00 13.35 -2.93
C TYR A 8 7.20 12.91 -4.39
N GLY A 9 6.48 11.89 -4.81
CA GLY A 9 6.71 11.26 -6.10
C GLY A 9 8.12 10.69 -6.22
N ASP A 10 8.85 11.07 -7.26
CA ASP A 10 10.24 10.66 -7.50
C ASP A 10 11.26 11.57 -6.80
N SER A 11 10.81 12.53 -6.00
CA SER A 11 11.65 13.50 -5.29
C SER A 11 11.40 13.48 -3.79
N GLU A 12 12.17 14.25 -3.06
CA GLU A 12 11.95 14.51 -1.64
C GLU A 12 11.77 16.01 -1.41
N ILE A 13 10.91 16.34 -0.46
CA ILE A 13 10.67 17.72 -0.02
C ILE A 13 11.21 17.86 1.40
N ILE A 14 11.92 18.96 1.66
CA ILE A 14 12.40 19.30 2.98
C ILE A 14 11.27 19.93 3.79
N LEU A 15 10.94 19.34 4.93
CA LEU A 15 10.11 19.95 5.95
C LEU A 15 11.01 20.80 6.87
N ASP A 16 10.99 22.12 6.65
CA ASP A 16 11.71 23.08 7.50
C ASP A 16 10.91 23.33 8.78
N ILE A 17 11.09 22.48 9.77
CA ILE A 17 10.42 22.52 11.07
C ILE A 17 11.43 22.60 12.20
N LYS A 18 11.14 23.42 13.22
CA LYS A 18 12.00 23.49 14.41
C LYS A 18 11.93 22.21 15.23
N TYR A 19 13.06 21.83 15.84
CA TYR A 19 13.12 20.64 16.69
C TYR A 19 12.06 20.65 17.81
N GLU A 20 11.81 21.80 18.41
CA GLU A 20 10.78 21.99 19.46
C GLU A 20 9.35 21.70 19.01
N ASN A 21 9.09 21.77 17.69
CA ASN A 21 7.79 21.48 17.08
C ASN A 21 7.66 20.03 16.57
N ILE A 22 8.68 19.21 16.73
CA ILE A 22 8.64 17.78 16.40
C ILE A 22 8.27 17.04 17.69
N LEU A 23 7.20 16.24 17.64
CA LEU A 23 6.91 15.27 18.70
C LEU A 23 7.75 14.03 18.52
N ARG A 24 7.60 13.36 17.39
CA ARG A 24 8.43 12.22 16.98
C ARG A 24 8.54 12.11 15.46
N ILE A 25 9.64 11.53 14.99
CA ILE A 25 9.80 11.01 13.64
C ILE A 25 9.60 9.49 13.72
N LEU A 26 8.55 9.01 13.09
CA LEU A 26 8.04 7.65 13.23
C LEU A 26 8.32 6.87 11.95
N ARG A 27 9.24 5.95 12.02
CA ARG A 27 9.58 5.02 10.95
C ARG A 27 10.10 3.72 11.57
N PRO A 28 9.84 2.56 10.94
CA PRO A 28 10.45 1.31 11.39
C PRO A 28 11.96 1.31 11.12
N GLU A 29 12.68 0.52 11.89
CA GLU A 29 14.09 0.23 11.60
C GLU A 29 14.18 -0.75 10.43
N ILE A 30 14.99 -0.44 9.42
CA ILE A 30 15.20 -1.27 8.25
C ILE A 30 16.54 -2.00 8.36
N LYS A 31 16.50 -3.33 8.23
CA LYS A 31 17.68 -4.20 8.21
C LYS A 31 17.82 -4.80 6.82
N VAL A 32 18.80 -4.34 6.06
CA VAL A 32 18.97 -4.77 4.66
C VAL A 32 19.42 -6.23 4.59
N ILE A 33 18.68 -7.06 3.83
CA ILE A 33 19.12 -8.41 3.47
C ILE A 33 20.21 -8.32 2.40
N SER A 34 21.33 -9.02 2.58
CA SER A 34 22.35 -9.11 1.54
C SER A 34 21.85 -9.92 0.33
N PRO A 35 22.36 -9.66 -0.89
CA PRO A 35 22.00 -10.42 -2.08
C PRO A 35 22.22 -11.93 -1.91
N GLU A 36 23.30 -12.33 -1.24
CA GLU A 36 23.61 -13.76 -0.98
C GLU A 36 22.56 -14.39 -0.05
N ASN A 37 22.17 -13.70 1.02
CA ASN A 37 21.14 -14.18 1.93
C ASN A 37 19.77 -14.20 1.26
N LEU A 38 19.46 -13.21 0.40
CA LEU A 38 18.23 -13.21 -0.38
C LEU A 38 18.14 -14.45 -1.28
N ARG A 39 19.23 -14.75 -2.02
CA ARG A 39 19.31 -15.94 -2.88
C ARG A 39 19.18 -17.24 -2.07
N LEU A 40 19.91 -17.35 -0.96
CA LEU A 40 19.86 -18.53 -0.09
C LEU A 40 18.44 -18.76 0.47
N ASN A 41 17.78 -17.69 0.91
CA ASN A 41 16.42 -17.76 1.42
C ASN A 41 15.43 -18.24 0.34
N ILE A 42 15.51 -17.72 -0.88
CA ILE A 42 14.64 -18.15 -1.98
C ILE A 42 14.92 -19.62 -2.33
N HIS A 43 16.19 -20.00 -2.48
CA HIS A 43 16.58 -21.38 -2.78
C HIS A 43 16.04 -22.39 -1.77
N ASN A 44 16.10 -22.06 -0.48
CA ASN A 44 15.73 -23.01 0.59
C ASN A 44 14.22 -23.11 0.82
N ASN A 45 13.43 -22.13 0.36
CA ASN A 45 12.02 -22.06 0.71
C ASN A 45 11.05 -22.11 -0.47
N ILE A 46 11.55 -22.06 -1.71
CA ILE A 46 10.71 -22.13 -2.90
C ILE A 46 10.97 -23.44 -3.64
N ASN A 47 9.90 -24.16 -3.88
CA ASN A 47 9.94 -25.37 -4.70
C ASN A 47 9.64 -25.02 -6.16
N LEU A 48 10.65 -25.01 -7.01
CA LEU A 48 10.50 -24.80 -8.45
C LEU A 48 10.30 -26.12 -9.18
N GLN A 49 9.37 -26.13 -10.12
CA GLN A 49 9.00 -27.30 -10.92
C GLN A 49 8.74 -26.87 -12.37
N ASN A 50 8.72 -27.82 -13.31
CA ASN A 50 8.19 -27.56 -14.64
C ASN A 50 6.73 -27.09 -14.57
N SER A 51 6.34 -26.22 -15.50
CA SER A 51 5.01 -25.61 -15.50
C SER A 51 4.75 -24.75 -14.25
N THR A 52 5.68 -23.86 -13.92
CA THR A 52 5.54 -22.88 -12.85
C THR A 52 5.01 -21.54 -13.39
N LEU A 53 4.00 -21.01 -12.72
CA LEU A 53 3.51 -19.65 -12.88
C LEU A 53 4.04 -18.76 -11.73
N VAL A 54 4.63 -17.63 -12.06
CA VAL A 54 4.93 -16.56 -11.11
C VAL A 54 3.95 -15.41 -11.33
N LEU A 55 3.17 -15.09 -10.32
CA LEU A 55 2.23 -13.98 -10.37
C LEU A 55 2.69 -12.85 -9.43
N ILE A 56 2.86 -11.68 -10.01
CA ILE A 56 3.13 -10.44 -9.29
C ILE A 56 1.83 -9.65 -9.20
N THR A 57 1.27 -9.55 -8.01
CA THR A 57 0.01 -8.83 -7.82
C THR A 57 0.23 -7.32 -7.77
N THR A 58 1.30 -6.86 -7.13
CA THR A 58 1.73 -5.46 -7.18
C THR A 58 3.25 -5.39 -7.30
N PRO A 59 3.73 -4.75 -8.33
CA PRO A 59 5.17 -4.53 -8.49
C PRO A 59 5.75 -3.61 -7.41
N PHE A 60 7.00 -3.88 -7.05
CA PHE A 60 7.75 -3.13 -6.04
C PHE A 60 9.23 -3.05 -6.42
N PRO A 61 10.00 -2.12 -5.85
CA PRO A 61 11.44 -2.09 -6.04
C PRO A 61 12.08 -3.42 -5.66
N LYS A 62 13.13 -3.83 -6.37
CA LYS A 62 13.84 -5.10 -6.15
C LYS A 62 13.07 -6.39 -6.52
N MET A 63 11.86 -6.28 -7.05
CA MET A 63 11.13 -7.43 -7.58
C MET A 63 11.93 -8.15 -8.68
N LEU A 64 12.60 -7.39 -9.55
CA LEU A 64 13.42 -7.94 -10.63
C LEU A 64 14.59 -8.77 -10.10
N ASP A 65 15.18 -8.40 -8.95
CA ASP A 65 16.24 -9.18 -8.34
C ASP A 65 15.72 -10.56 -7.87
N ILE A 66 14.49 -10.61 -7.33
CA ILE A 66 13.85 -11.89 -6.97
C ILE A 66 13.60 -12.74 -8.21
N LEU A 67 13.08 -12.15 -9.29
CA LEU A 67 12.83 -12.88 -10.54
C LEU A 67 14.13 -13.41 -11.18
N LYS A 68 15.22 -12.64 -11.15
CA LYS A 68 16.53 -13.11 -11.60
C LYS A 68 17.00 -14.33 -10.81
N ILE A 69 16.85 -14.30 -9.48
CA ILE A 69 17.21 -15.43 -8.63
C ILE A 69 16.37 -16.67 -9.01
N ILE A 70 15.06 -16.51 -9.18
CA ILE A 70 14.16 -17.60 -9.58
C ILE A 70 14.60 -18.19 -10.95
N ASN A 71 14.90 -17.33 -11.93
CA ASN A 71 15.38 -17.81 -13.25
C ASN A 71 16.72 -18.53 -13.15
N GLN A 72 17.67 -18.01 -12.35
CA GLN A 72 18.95 -18.67 -12.13
C GLN A 72 18.77 -20.07 -11.49
N LEU A 73 17.90 -20.16 -10.50
CA LEU A 73 17.59 -21.44 -9.85
C LEU A 73 16.92 -22.42 -10.82
N SER A 74 16.04 -21.95 -11.73
CA SER A 74 15.43 -22.79 -12.74
C SER A 74 16.49 -23.38 -13.69
N HIS A 75 17.48 -22.59 -14.11
CA HIS A 75 18.61 -23.10 -14.90
C HIS A 75 19.47 -24.10 -14.12
N GLU A 76 19.75 -23.86 -12.85
CA GLU A 76 20.53 -24.76 -12.00
C GLU A 76 19.84 -26.11 -11.76
N LEU A 77 18.50 -26.11 -11.77
CA LEU A 77 17.66 -27.29 -11.59
C LEU A 77 17.33 -28.01 -12.93
N ASP A 78 17.78 -27.44 -14.05
CA ASP A 78 17.48 -27.93 -15.43
C ASP A 78 15.97 -28.07 -15.68
N ILE A 79 15.19 -27.05 -15.27
CA ILE A 79 13.74 -26.98 -15.49
C ILE A 79 13.38 -25.80 -16.40
N GLU A 80 12.15 -25.84 -16.94
CA GLU A 80 11.61 -24.73 -17.72
C GLU A 80 11.55 -23.42 -16.90
N LEU A 81 11.86 -22.29 -17.57
CA LEU A 81 11.69 -20.98 -16.95
C LEU A 81 10.22 -20.72 -16.61
N PRO A 82 9.92 -20.14 -15.47
CA PRO A 82 8.55 -19.80 -15.09
C PRO A 82 7.93 -18.78 -16.03
N ASP A 83 6.65 -18.93 -16.31
CA ASP A 83 5.85 -17.87 -16.91
C ASP A 83 5.57 -16.79 -15.86
N VAL A 84 5.92 -15.54 -16.17
CA VAL A 84 5.77 -14.43 -15.24
C VAL A 84 4.67 -13.49 -15.69
N PHE A 85 3.66 -13.30 -14.83
CA PHE A 85 2.56 -12.41 -15.09
C PHE A 85 2.45 -11.31 -14.03
N VAL A 86 1.98 -10.12 -14.46
CA VAL A 86 1.68 -8.98 -13.60
C VAL A 86 0.19 -8.65 -13.71
N LEU A 87 -0.48 -8.55 -12.58
CA LEU A 87 -1.91 -8.23 -12.51
C LEU A 87 -2.19 -6.74 -12.71
N SER A 88 -1.30 -5.86 -12.27
CA SER A 88 -1.51 -4.40 -12.27
C SER A 88 -1.25 -3.72 -13.61
N LYS A 89 -2.25 -2.98 -14.11
CA LYS A 89 -2.22 -2.24 -15.40
C LYS A 89 -1.23 -1.05 -15.45
N PRO A 90 -1.21 -0.12 -14.49
CA PRO A 90 -0.41 1.10 -14.59
C PRO A 90 1.09 0.86 -14.61
N PHE A 91 1.52 -0.28 -14.17
CA PHE A 91 2.90 -0.59 -13.87
C PHE A 91 3.70 -1.11 -15.07
N MET A 92 3.04 -1.76 -16.02
CA MET A 92 3.72 -2.35 -17.20
C MET A 92 4.48 -1.30 -18.04
N LEU A 93 4.05 -0.05 -18.02
CA LEU A 93 4.72 1.02 -18.77
C LEU A 93 6.09 1.38 -18.18
N ARG A 94 6.22 1.41 -16.84
CA ARG A 94 7.50 1.66 -16.15
C ARG A 94 8.43 0.43 -16.22
N LEU A 95 7.88 -0.74 -15.98
CA LEU A 95 8.62 -2.01 -16.04
C LEU A 95 9.23 -2.30 -17.42
N ARG A 96 8.59 -1.89 -18.51
CA ARG A 96 9.10 -2.15 -19.88
C ARG A 96 10.52 -1.65 -20.09
N GLN A 97 10.90 -0.54 -19.47
CA GLN A 97 12.26 0.00 -19.59
C GLN A 97 13.30 -0.84 -18.83
N ASP A 98 12.92 -1.42 -17.70
CA ASP A 98 13.82 -2.22 -16.85
C ASP A 98 13.86 -3.68 -17.33
N ILE A 99 12.72 -4.24 -17.75
CA ILE A 99 12.60 -5.60 -18.32
C ILE A 99 13.41 -5.76 -19.60
N SER A 100 13.39 -4.74 -20.49
CA SER A 100 14.11 -4.83 -21.76
C SER A 100 15.63 -4.96 -21.60
N LYS A 101 16.16 -4.56 -20.44
CA LYS A 101 17.58 -4.68 -20.09
C LYS A 101 17.96 -6.05 -19.54
N GLU A 102 16.99 -6.85 -19.08
CA GLU A 102 17.22 -7.99 -18.21
C GLU A 102 16.85 -9.35 -18.81
N SER A 103 16.47 -9.39 -20.08
CA SER A 103 16.05 -10.63 -20.79
C SER A 103 14.92 -11.41 -20.07
N LEU A 104 14.12 -10.75 -19.25
CA LEU A 104 12.97 -11.33 -18.55
C LEU A 104 11.72 -11.22 -19.42
N SER A 105 11.00 -12.32 -19.59
CA SER A 105 9.69 -12.33 -20.24
C SER A 105 8.60 -12.12 -19.19
N ILE A 106 8.06 -10.90 -19.10
CA ILE A 106 6.97 -10.57 -18.17
C ILE A 106 5.77 -10.12 -19.00
N ALA A 107 4.65 -10.80 -18.85
CA ALA A 107 3.39 -10.46 -19.50
C ALA A 107 2.38 -9.89 -18.51
N ARG A 108 1.43 -9.10 -19.02
CA ARG A 108 0.26 -8.70 -18.23
C ARG A 108 -0.83 -9.74 -18.37
N ILE A 109 -1.57 -9.96 -17.29
CA ILE A 109 -2.77 -10.78 -17.28
C ILE A 109 -3.96 -9.96 -16.80
N GLU A 110 -5.12 -10.15 -17.45
CA GLU A 110 -6.36 -9.54 -17.00
C GLU A 110 -6.97 -10.37 -15.87
N PRO A 111 -7.68 -9.74 -14.90
CA PRO A 111 -8.28 -10.45 -13.76
C PRO A 111 -9.20 -11.61 -14.18
N ASP A 112 -10.00 -11.41 -15.21
CA ASP A 112 -10.97 -12.42 -15.71
C ASP A 112 -10.28 -13.67 -16.31
N GLU A 113 -9.06 -13.52 -16.80
CA GLU A 113 -8.27 -14.61 -17.38
C GLU A 113 -7.44 -15.32 -16.32
N LEU A 114 -7.07 -14.62 -15.24
CA LEU A 114 -6.12 -15.12 -14.24
C LEU A 114 -6.56 -16.44 -13.61
N ILE A 115 -7.81 -16.55 -13.18
CA ILE A 115 -8.31 -17.75 -12.48
C ILE A 115 -8.22 -18.98 -13.39
N LYS A 116 -8.59 -18.83 -14.67
CA LYS A 116 -8.47 -19.91 -15.67
C LYS A 116 -7.01 -20.23 -15.95
N LYS A 117 -6.12 -19.22 -15.92
CA LYS A 117 -4.71 -19.40 -16.18
C LYS A 117 -4.03 -20.14 -15.03
N ILE A 118 -4.30 -19.79 -13.78
CA ILE A 118 -3.75 -20.45 -12.58
C ILE A 118 -3.99 -21.96 -12.63
N SER A 119 -5.20 -22.41 -13.02
CA SER A 119 -5.53 -23.83 -13.07
C SER A 119 -4.74 -24.66 -14.11
N GLN A 120 -4.05 -24.00 -15.04
CA GLN A 120 -3.22 -24.66 -16.07
C GLN A 120 -1.82 -25.02 -15.58
N TYR A 121 -1.39 -24.46 -14.44
CA TYR A 121 -0.05 -24.67 -13.90
C TYR A 121 -0.07 -25.62 -12.70
N ARG A 122 0.99 -26.40 -12.60
CA ARG A 122 1.19 -27.33 -11.48
C ARG A 122 1.70 -26.63 -10.23
N ASN A 123 2.41 -25.53 -10.43
CA ASN A 123 3.02 -24.74 -9.37
C ASN A 123 2.73 -23.26 -9.60
N VAL A 124 2.25 -22.60 -8.57
CA VAL A 124 1.94 -21.16 -8.60
C VAL A 124 2.71 -20.47 -7.48
N ILE A 125 3.45 -19.43 -7.82
CA ILE A 125 4.19 -18.61 -6.88
C ILE A 125 3.63 -17.20 -6.93
N LEU A 126 3.08 -16.74 -5.82
CA LEU A 126 2.58 -15.38 -5.66
C LEU A 126 3.67 -14.50 -5.04
N ILE A 127 4.03 -13.41 -5.72
CA ILE A 127 5.04 -12.47 -5.23
C ILE A 127 4.40 -11.11 -4.99
N ASP A 128 4.56 -10.56 -3.78
CA ASP A 128 4.04 -9.24 -3.44
C ASP A 128 4.79 -8.58 -2.28
N LYS A 129 4.62 -7.28 -2.16
CA LYS A 129 5.03 -6.51 -0.98
C LYS A 129 3.88 -6.47 0.03
N ILE A 130 4.17 -6.78 1.30
CA ILE A 130 3.20 -6.60 2.39
C ILE A 130 3.09 -5.10 2.71
N GLN A 131 1.86 -4.64 2.85
CA GLN A 131 1.51 -3.28 3.25
C GLN A 131 0.30 -3.30 4.19
N TYR A 132 0.03 -2.18 4.83
CA TYR A 132 -1.24 -1.98 5.52
C TYR A 132 -2.37 -1.67 4.54
N ASP A 133 -3.58 -2.09 4.87
CA ASP A 133 -4.79 -1.87 4.07
C ASP A 133 -5.96 -1.45 4.97
N PRO A 134 -6.74 -0.44 4.59
CA PRO A 134 -7.84 0.07 5.42
C PRO A 134 -9.03 -0.87 5.52
N VAL A 135 -9.23 -1.77 4.54
CA VAL A 135 -10.36 -2.70 4.47
C VAL A 135 -9.99 -4.08 5.00
N PHE A 136 -8.89 -4.64 4.49
CA PHE A 136 -8.43 -5.99 4.86
C PHE A 136 -7.54 -6.02 6.11
N GLY A 137 -7.12 -4.85 6.58
CA GLY A 137 -6.05 -4.73 7.58
C GLY A 137 -4.65 -4.79 6.96
N PHE A 138 -4.43 -5.70 6.03
CA PHE A 138 -3.17 -5.89 5.32
C PHE A 138 -3.39 -6.15 3.83
N ALA A 139 -2.52 -5.60 2.99
CA ALA A 139 -2.49 -5.87 1.55
C ALA A 139 -1.26 -6.72 1.20
N ALA A 140 -1.50 -7.82 0.52
CA ALA A 140 -0.52 -8.64 -0.19
C ALA A 140 -1.28 -9.52 -1.21
N SER A 141 -0.61 -10.49 -1.83
CA SER A 141 -1.20 -11.29 -2.90
C SER A 141 -2.61 -11.82 -2.62
N PRO A 142 -2.94 -12.41 -1.45
CA PRO A 142 -4.28 -12.93 -1.22
C PRO A 142 -5.38 -11.86 -1.28
N THR A 143 -5.20 -10.75 -0.55
CA THR A 143 -6.20 -9.67 -0.50
C THR A 143 -6.33 -8.92 -1.82
N LYS A 144 -5.22 -8.81 -2.57
CA LYS A 144 -5.24 -8.20 -3.91
C LYS A 144 -5.91 -9.08 -4.94
N LEU A 145 -5.73 -10.41 -4.87
CA LEU A 145 -6.49 -11.34 -5.70
C LEU A 145 -8.00 -11.19 -5.46
N ILE A 146 -8.44 -11.11 -4.20
CA ILE A 146 -9.86 -10.87 -3.90
C ILE A 146 -10.32 -9.55 -4.51
N ARG A 147 -9.58 -8.47 -4.31
CA ARG A 147 -9.94 -7.13 -4.77
C ARG A 147 -10.10 -7.06 -6.30
N GLU A 148 -9.21 -7.71 -7.03
CA GLU A 148 -9.16 -7.62 -8.50
C GLU A 148 -9.97 -8.71 -9.20
N CYS A 149 -10.01 -9.93 -8.65
CA CYS A 149 -10.54 -11.11 -9.36
C CYS A 149 -11.87 -11.62 -8.82
N TYR A 150 -12.33 -11.16 -7.63
CA TYR A 150 -13.53 -11.69 -6.98
C TYR A 150 -14.54 -10.58 -6.63
N PRO A 151 -15.17 -9.93 -7.62
CA PRO A 151 -16.04 -8.77 -7.38
C PRO A 151 -17.24 -9.06 -6.47
N GLN A 152 -17.77 -10.28 -6.48
CA GLN A 152 -18.88 -10.67 -5.59
C GLN A 152 -18.43 -10.75 -4.13
N VAL A 153 -17.24 -11.29 -3.89
CA VAL A 153 -16.63 -11.33 -2.55
C VAL A 153 -16.30 -9.93 -2.06
N MET A 154 -15.81 -9.06 -2.95
CA MET A 154 -15.59 -7.65 -2.62
C MET A 154 -16.88 -6.92 -2.24
N ASN A 155 -18.01 -7.22 -2.88
CA ASN A 155 -19.32 -6.68 -2.47
C ASN A 155 -19.67 -7.09 -1.03
N GLN A 156 -19.45 -8.35 -0.69
CA GLN A 156 -19.68 -8.86 0.67
C GLN A 156 -18.75 -8.15 1.69
N ILE A 157 -17.46 -8.08 1.39
CA ILE A 157 -16.46 -7.41 2.25
C ILE A 157 -16.81 -5.94 2.42
N TYR A 158 -17.13 -5.24 1.34
CA TYR A 158 -17.50 -3.83 1.40
C TYR A 158 -18.70 -3.59 2.30
N ALA A 159 -19.72 -4.43 2.20
CA ALA A 159 -20.90 -4.33 3.06
C ALA A 159 -20.57 -4.44 4.56
N THR A 160 -19.53 -5.18 4.94
CA THR A 160 -19.10 -5.27 6.35
C THR A 160 -18.32 -4.03 6.85
N THR A 161 -17.86 -3.16 5.94
CA THR A 161 -17.01 -2.01 6.28
C THR A 161 -17.71 -0.65 6.20
N LEU A 162 -18.99 -0.63 5.78
CA LEU A 162 -19.71 0.60 5.42
C LEU A 162 -19.79 1.66 6.51
N ASP A 163 -19.96 1.27 7.77
CA ASP A 163 -20.20 2.17 8.91
C ASP A 163 -19.01 2.23 9.87
N GLU A 164 -17.89 1.64 9.50
CA GLU A 164 -16.70 1.60 10.33
C GLU A 164 -15.59 2.52 9.80
N LEU A 165 -14.85 3.11 10.74
CA LEU A 165 -13.58 3.77 10.41
C LEU A 165 -12.56 2.74 9.93
N PRO A 166 -11.65 3.12 9.01
CA PRO A 166 -10.61 2.21 8.54
C PRO A 166 -9.76 1.69 9.71
N LYS A 167 -9.49 0.38 9.70
CA LYS A 167 -8.74 -0.32 10.76
C LYS A 167 -7.51 -1.04 10.19
N PRO A 168 -6.56 -0.34 9.56
CA PRO A 168 -5.37 -0.97 9.03
C PRO A 168 -4.57 -1.68 10.13
N GLY A 169 -3.94 -2.79 9.78
CA GLY A 169 -3.16 -3.60 10.73
C GLY A 169 -3.99 -4.45 11.72
N LEU A 170 -5.31 -4.51 11.53
CA LEU A 170 -6.17 -5.43 12.27
C LEU A 170 -6.72 -6.53 11.35
N SER A 171 -6.56 -7.77 11.78
CA SER A 171 -7.17 -8.92 11.09
C SER A 171 -8.66 -8.97 11.45
N GLY A 172 -9.50 -8.52 10.52
CA GLY A 172 -10.96 -8.47 10.68
C GLY A 172 -11.70 -9.49 9.81
N GLU A 173 -13.02 -9.31 9.70
CA GLU A 173 -13.90 -10.19 8.92
C GLU A 173 -13.52 -10.22 7.43
N ALA A 174 -13.09 -9.09 6.87
CA ALA A 174 -12.63 -9.01 5.47
C ALA A 174 -11.45 -9.96 5.18
N LEU A 175 -10.50 -10.05 6.10
CA LEU A 175 -9.37 -10.97 5.96
C LEU A 175 -9.82 -12.43 6.12
N LYS A 176 -10.72 -12.72 7.05
CA LYS A 176 -11.30 -14.06 7.23
C LYS A 176 -12.02 -14.55 5.97
N ILE A 177 -12.90 -13.73 5.39
CA ILE A 177 -13.59 -14.02 4.13
C ILE A 177 -12.57 -14.29 3.00
N THR A 178 -11.49 -13.51 2.95
CA THR A 178 -10.39 -13.70 1.99
C THR A 178 -9.76 -15.09 2.12
N MET A 179 -9.41 -15.47 3.35
CA MET A 179 -8.77 -16.77 3.62
C MET A 179 -9.68 -17.94 3.30
N GLU A 180 -10.96 -17.84 3.64
CA GLU A 180 -11.98 -18.86 3.31
C GLU A 180 -12.17 -18.98 1.80
N THR A 181 -12.27 -17.86 1.08
CA THR A 181 -12.46 -17.85 -0.39
C THR A 181 -11.28 -18.49 -1.13
N LEU A 182 -10.06 -18.26 -0.67
CA LEU A 182 -8.86 -18.75 -1.32
C LEU A 182 -8.31 -20.04 -0.70
N SER A 183 -9.04 -20.69 0.20
CA SER A 183 -8.57 -21.86 0.97
C SER A 183 -8.12 -23.03 0.10
N GLU A 184 -8.70 -23.20 -1.10
CA GLU A 184 -8.36 -24.26 -2.05
C GLU A 184 -7.25 -23.86 -3.04
N LEU A 185 -6.77 -22.61 -2.99
CA LEU A 185 -5.72 -22.15 -3.88
C LEU A 185 -4.38 -22.76 -3.46
N ASN A 186 -3.90 -23.74 -4.26
CA ASN A 186 -2.57 -24.33 -4.07
C ASN A 186 -1.52 -23.38 -4.62
N CYS A 187 -0.81 -22.66 -3.76
CA CYS A 187 0.22 -21.72 -4.15
C CYS A 187 1.33 -21.61 -3.11
N GLN A 188 2.51 -21.26 -3.57
CA GLN A 188 3.58 -20.76 -2.73
C GLN A 188 3.52 -19.23 -2.72
N MET A 189 3.98 -18.60 -1.66
CA MET A 189 3.99 -17.15 -1.53
C MET A 189 5.37 -16.63 -1.17
N ILE A 190 5.74 -15.54 -1.79
CA ILE A 190 6.90 -14.71 -1.43
C ILE A 190 6.37 -13.34 -1.06
N HIS A 191 6.29 -13.04 0.22
CA HIS A 191 5.89 -11.74 0.70
C HIS A 191 7.11 -10.95 1.18
N VAL A 192 7.24 -9.75 0.66
CA VAL A 192 8.42 -8.91 0.89
C VAL A 192 8.05 -7.72 1.77
N TYR A 193 8.87 -7.46 2.76
CA TYR A 193 8.91 -6.19 3.45
C TYR A 193 10.09 -5.39 2.90
N SER A 194 9.80 -4.25 2.29
CA SER A 194 10.81 -3.42 1.65
C SER A 194 10.51 -1.93 1.86
N ASP A 195 11.58 -1.14 1.98
CA ASP A 195 11.53 0.31 1.93
C ASP A 195 12.41 0.79 0.79
N ARG A 196 11.90 1.69 -0.05
CA ARG A 196 12.59 2.17 -1.25
C ARG A 196 13.17 1.02 -2.08
N GLU A 197 14.48 1.00 -2.24
CA GLU A 197 15.25 0.03 -3.02
C GLU A 197 15.89 -1.08 -2.18
N VAL A 198 15.47 -1.26 -0.93
CA VAL A 198 16.05 -2.27 -0.04
C VAL A 198 14.99 -3.24 0.45
N ILE A 199 15.33 -4.52 0.51
CA ILE A 199 14.54 -5.57 1.13
C ILE A 199 15.04 -5.73 2.56
N ASP A 200 14.12 -5.57 3.52
CA ASP A 200 14.39 -5.85 4.94
C ASP A 200 14.17 -7.32 5.26
N SER A 201 13.03 -7.84 4.83
CA SER A 201 12.61 -9.19 5.17
C SER A 201 11.85 -9.82 4.02
N ILE A 202 11.94 -11.13 3.94
CA ILE A 202 11.20 -11.95 3.01
C ILE A 202 10.52 -13.07 3.80
N TYR A 203 9.26 -13.31 3.51
CA TYR A 203 8.43 -14.33 4.15
C TYR A 203 7.98 -15.32 3.09
N PHE A 204 8.06 -16.59 3.39
CA PHE A 204 7.67 -17.67 2.52
C PHE A 204 6.45 -18.38 3.07
N GLY A 205 5.55 -18.74 2.18
CA GLY A 205 4.38 -19.54 2.50
C GLY A 205 4.18 -20.66 1.50
N HIS A 206 3.69 -21.80 1.96
CA HIS A 206 3.38 -22.95 1.12
C HIS A 206 1.88 -23.16 0.93
N ASP A 207 1.08 -22.33 1.58
CA ASP A 207 -0.38 -22.28 1.45
C ASP A 207 -0.88 -20.88 1.82
N ILE A 208 -2.16 -20.65 1.57
CA ILE A 208 -2.78 -19.35 1.83
C ILE A 208 -2.77 -18.98 3.34
N ASN A 209 -2.75 -19.94 4.26
CA ASN A 209 -2.78 -19.68 5.70
C ASN A 209 -1.46 -19.07 6.20
N SER A 210 -0.35 -19.38 5.53
CA SER A 210 0.98 -18.80 5.83
C SER A 210 0.98 -17.26 5.70
N PHE A 211 -0.01 -16.68 5.02
CA PHE A 211 -0.18 -15.23 4.97
C PHE A 211 -0.40 -14.62 6.35
N LEU A 212 -1.14 -15.28 7.23
CA LEU A 212 -1.41 -14.79 8.59
C LEU A 212 -0.13 -14.68 9.43
N GLU A 213 0.82 -15.59 9.23
CA GLU A 213 2.13 -15.53 9.88
C GLU A 213 2.98 -14.40 9.31
N SER A 214 2.96 -14.23 7.99
CA SER A 214 3.65 -13.13 7.31
C SER A 214 3.19 -11.77 7.80
N VAL A 215 1.88 -11.53 7.92
CA VAL A 215 1.34 -10.25 8.39
C VAL A 215 1.58 -10.02 9.87
N LYS A 216 1.59 -11.08 10.71
CA LYS A 216 1.96 -10.97 12.11
C LYS A 216 3.41 -10.48 12.26
N SER A 217 4.34 -11.14 11.59
CA SER A 217 5.76 -10.77 11.61
C SER A 217 5.99 -9.37 11.04
N PHE A 218 5.29 -9.00 9.95
CA PHE A 218 5.32 -7.66 9.39
C PHE A 218 4.86 -6.61 10.42
N LYS A 219 3.72 -6.84 11.07
CA LYS A 219 3.17 -5.92 12.08
C LYS A 219 4.10 -5.73 13.28
N GLU A 220 4.77 -6.78 13.74
CA GLU A 220 5.74 -6.71 14.84
C GLU A 220 6.92 -5.81 14.49
N LYS A 221 7.43 -5.90 13.26
CA LYS A 221 8.56 -5.09 12.78
C LYS A 221 8.22 -3.63 12.49
N THR A 222 7.00 -3.36 12.04
CA THR A 222 6.60 -2.06 11.49
C THR A 222 5.78 -1.22 12.44
N SER A 223 5.38 -1.78 13.59
CA SER A 223 4.70 -1.02 14.64
C SER A 223 5.67 -0.14 15.42
N THR A 224 5.31 1.12 15.59
CA THR A 224 6.05 2.10 16.39
C THR A 224 5.08 2.80 17.36
N THR A 225 5.57 3.29 18.48
CA THR A 225 4.75 3.94 19.50
C THR A 225 4.95 5.44 19.54
N SER A 226 3.87 6.19 19.70
CA SER A 226 3.92 7.63 19.94
C SER A 226 2.78 8.07 20.83
N ASP A 227 2.93 9.24 21.42
CA ASP A 227 1.82 9.95 22.01
C ASP A 227 0.96 10.59 20.92
N PHE A 228 -0.30 10.84 21.24
CA PHE A 228 -1.19 11.59 20.34
C PHE A 228 -0.64 12.99 20.09
N SER A 229 -0.74 13.43 18.84
CA SER A 229 -0.40 14.80 18.46
C SER A 229 -1.63 15.56 17.96
N LYS A 230 -1.55 16.89 17.93
CA LYS A 230 -2.58 17.72 17.29
C LYS A 230 -2.42 17.77 15.77
N SER A 231 -1.30 17.31 15.24
CA SER A 231 -1.03 17.30 13.82
C SER A 231 -0.01 16.25 13.43
N ALA A 232 -0.09 15.76 12.19
CA ALA A 232 0.89 14.87 11.61
C ALA A 232 1.22 15.25 10.16
N PHE A 233 2.47 15.01 9.77
CA PHE A 233 2.91 14.99 8.37
C PHE A 233 3.08 13.54 7.94
N ILE A 234 2.36 13.15 6.90
CA ILE A 234 2.31 11.78 6.38
C ILE A 234 2.84 11.78 4.95
N SER A 235 3.76 10.89 4.66
CA SER A 235 4.36 10.73 3.34
C SER A 235 4.73 9.28 3.08
N SER A 236 5.17 8.96 1.87
CA SER A 236 5.76 7.68 1.49
C SER A 236 7.06 7.89 0.74
N ASN A 237 7.99 6.99 0.92
CA ASN A 237 9.26 7.00 0.19
C ASN A 237 9.22 6.16 -1.09
N THR A 238 8.15 5.41 -1.36
CA THR A 238 8.10 4.56 -2.55
C THR A 238 7.40 5.26 -3.70
N THR A 239 8.13 5.36 -4.79
CA THR A 239 7.71 6.04 -6.02
C THR A 239 6.82 5.16 -6.90
N TYR A 240 6.83 3.84 -6.68
CA TYR A 240 6.25 2.91 -7.62
C TYR A 240 4.73 2.81 -7.56
N THR A 241 4.13 2.82 -6.36
CA THR A 241 2.69 2.59 -6.20
C THR A 241 2.01 3.56 -5.26
N SER A 242 2.58 3.82 -4.09
CA SER A 242 1.87 4.51 -2.99
C SER A 242 1.53 5.97 -3.25
N GLN A 243 2.18 6.63 -4.21
CA GLN A 243 1.89 8.03 -4.58
C GLN A 243 1.50 8.19 -6.05
N LEU A 244 1.19 7.10 -6.75
CA LEU A 244 0.89 7.15 -8.17
C LEU A 244 -0.41 7.91 -8.43
N ASN A 245 -1.46 7.62 -7.68
CA ASN A 245 -2.78 8.23 -7.80
C ASN A 245 -3.38 8.53 -6.42
N LEU A 246 -4.51 9.20 -6.39
CA LEU A 246 -5.14 9.65 -5.15
C LEU A 246 -5.60 8.46 -4.28
N GLY A 247 -6.17 7.40 -4.86
CA GLY A 247 -6.59 6.22 -4.09
C GLY A 247 -5.43 5.59 -3.33
N ASN A 248 -4.30 5.39 -4.01
CA ASN A 248 -3.09 4.87 -3.37
C ASN A 248 -2.57 5.78 -2.24
N SER A 249 -2.64 7.10 -2.45
CA SER A 249 -2.19 8.08 -1.46
C SER A 249 -3.10 8.11 -0.23
N LEU A 250 -4.39 7.92 -0.41
CA LEU A 250 -5.33 7.84 0.71
C LEU A 250 -5.05 6.62 1.60
N ASN A 251 -4.51 5.51 1.07
CA ASN A 251 -4.05 4.40 1.91
C ASN A 251 -2.98 4.84 2.93
N LEU A 252 -2.09 5.76 2.56
CA LEU A 252 -1.09 6.32 3.48
C LEU A 252 -1.74 7.08 4.64
N LEU A 253 -2.81 7.82 4.34
CA LEU A 253 -3.60 8.55 5.34
C LEU A 253 -4.26 7.58 6.32
N TRP A 254 -4.95 6.54 5.79
CA TRP A 254 -5.69 5.60 6.62
C TRP A 254 -4.78 4.83 7.59
N ASN A 255 -3.55 4.57 7.20
CA ASN A 255 -2.62 3.83 8.05
C ASN A 255 -2.33 4.53 9.37
N ASN A 256 -2.35 5.86 9.40
CA ASN A 256 -1.88 6.62 10.56
C ASN A 256 -2.74 7.82 10.98
N TYR A 257 -3.96 8.02 10.41
CA TYR A 257 -4.84 9.13 10.81
C TYR A 257 -5.12 9.14 12.32
N HIS A 258 -5.22 7.97 12.91
CA HIS A 258 -5.51 7.76 14.32
C HIS A 258 -4.37 8.17 15.28
N SER A 259 -3.18 8.52 14.76
CA SER A 259 -2.07 9.09 15.54
C SER A 259 -2.31 10.57 15.91
N VAL A 260 -3.35 11.17 15.33
CA VAL A 260 -3.73 12.56 15.56
C VAL A 260 -5.02 12.61 16.40
N LEU A 261 -5.07 13.53 17.37
CA LEU A 261 -6.28 13.78 18.16
C LEU A 261 -7.44 14.25 17.28
N GLU A 262 -8.67 13.90 17.62
CA GLU A 262 -9.87 14.46 16.97
C GLU A 262 -9.84 16.00 17.04
N GLY A 263 -10.26 16.65 15.95
CA GLY A 263 -10.10 18.09 15.76
C GLY A 263 -8.72 18.51 15.23
N GLY A 264 -7.78 17.59 15.13
CA GLY A 264 -6.42 17.86 14.66
C GLY A 264 -6.30 18.01 13.14
N THR A 265 -5.07 18.21 12.68
CA THR A 265 -4.74 18.46 11.27
C THR A 265 -3.76 17.43 10.76
N ILE A 266 -4.07 16.83 9.61
CA ILE A 266 -3.20 15.86 8.93
C ILE A 266 -2.74 16.46 7.60
N VAL A 267 -1.44 16.51 7.38
CA VAL A 267 -0.84 16.93 6.11
C VAL A 267 -0.32 15.69 5.40
N LEU A 268 -0.98 15.33 4.29
CA LEU A 268 -0.58 14.23 3.43
C LEU A 268 0.22 14.79 2.25
N LEU A 269 1.44 14.28 2.06
CA LEU A 269 2.31 14.62 0.94
C LEU A 269 2.22 13.51 -0.10
N SER A 270 1.73 13.84 -1.28
CA SER A 270 1.69 12.90 -2.39
C SER A 270 1.53 13.61 -3.73
N GLU A 271 2.41 13.32 -4.67
CA GLU A 271 2.42 13.98 -5.97
C GLU A 271 1.19 13.66 -6.81
N ASN A 272 0.75 12.38 -6.83
CA ASN A 272 -0.41 11.90 -7.58
C ASN A 272 -0.32 12.18 -9.10
N ARG A 273 0.81 11.92 -9.74
CA ARG A 273 1.01 12.10 -11.20
C ARG A 273 -0.01 11.35 -12.05
N GLY A 274 -0.48 10.20 -11.59
CA GLY A 274 -1.51 9.40 -12.26
C GLY A 274 -2.94 9.91 -12.08
N GLY A 275 -3.12 11.04 -11.39
CA GLY A 275 -4.44 11.67 -11.22
C GLY A 275 -5.30 10.96 -10.16
N VAL A 276 -6.61 10.94 -10.43
CA VAL A 276 -7.62 10.35 -9.53
C VAL A 276 -7.96 8.89 -9.87
N ASN A 277 -7.26 8.29 -10.86
CA ASN A 277 -7.51 6.94 -11.36
C ASN A 277 -8.91 6.76 -12.01
N GLU A 278 -9.27 5.54 -12.44
CA GLU A 278 -10.55 5.22 -13.11
C GLU A 278 -11.61 4.63 -12.15
N GLY A 279 -11.41 4.71 -10.85
CA GLY A 279 -12.27 4.12 -9.83
C GLY A 279 -13.47 4.97 -9.41
N ALA A 280 -13.97 4.70 -8.21
CA ALA A 280 -15.09 5.44 -7.63
C ALA A 280 -14.76 6.91 -7.38
N ILE A 281 -13.51 7.24 -7.03
CA ILE A 281 -13.06 8.62 -6.80
C ILE A 281 -13.27 9.46 -8.06
N SER A 282 -12.86 8.98 -9.24
CA SER A 282 -13.09 9.67 -10.52
C SER A 282 -14.58 9.89 -10.79
N LYS A 283 -15.39 8.84 -10.64
CA LYS A 283 -16.85 8.94 -10.84
C LYS A 283 -17.49 9.96 -9.89
N PHE A 284 -17.02 10.03 -8.66
CA PHE A 284 -17.51 10.97 -7.67
C PHE A 284 -17.12 12.43 -8.01
N VAL A 285 -15.86 12.71 -8.31
CA VAL A 285 -15.41 14.08 -8.63
C VAL A 285 -16.01 14.60 -9.95
N GLU A 286 -16.38 13.71 -10.87
CA GLU A 286 -17.09 14.01 -12.11
C GLU A 286 -18.60 14.16 -11.92
N GLY A 287 -19.15 13.85 -10.73
CA GLY A 287 -20.60 13.91 -10.44
C GLY A 287 -21.40 12.72 -10.97
N ARG A 288 -20.73 11.62 -11.30
CA ARG A 288 -21.36 10.35 -11.75
C ARG A 288 -21.66 9.37 -10.61
N LEU A 289 -21.23 9.68 -9.40
CA LEU A 289 -21.48 8.94 -8.18
C LEU A 289 -21.99 9.88 -7.10
N ASP A 290 -23.12 9.55 -6.45
CA ASP A 290 -23.71 10.34 -5.37
C ASP A 290 -23.31 9.75 -3.99
N LEU A 291 -23.06 10.65 -3.04
CA LEU A 291 -22.82 10.29 -1.64
C LEU A 291 -24.06 9.69 -0.95
N ASN A 292 -25.26 10.17 -1.34
CA ASN A 292 -26.53 9.72 -0.76
C ASN A 292 -26.93 8.36 -1.33
N GLY A 293 -26.27 7.33 -0.95
CA GLY A 293 -26.61 5.97 -1.39
C GLY A 293 -25.39 5.14 -1.73
N LEU A 294 -24.21 5.49 -1.20
CA LEU A 294 -23.03 4.64 -1.34
C LEU A 294 -23.28 3.19 -0.93
N ASP A 295 -24.16 2.99 0.06
CA ASP A 295 -24.56 1.68 0.56
C ASP A 295 -25.40 0.85 -0.46
N LYS A 296 -25.91 1.50 -1.51
CA LYS A 296 -26.72 0.85 -2.56
C LYS A 296 -25.87 0.42 -3.77
N TYR A 297 -24.64 0.92 -3.86
CA TYR A 297 -23.76 0.55 -4.96
C TYR A 297 -23.11 -0.80 -4.68
N GLN A 298 -22.97 -1.60 -5.73
CA GLN A 298 -22.01 -2.68 -5.72
C GLN A 298 -20.60 -2.09 -5.56
N TYR A 299 -19.69 -2.89 -5.03
CA TYR A 299 -18.30 -2.46 -4.89
C TYR A 299 -17.75 -1.95 -6.23
N ILE A 300 -17.22 -0.75 -6.18
CA ILE A 300 -16.43 -0.13 -7.24
C ILE A 300 -15.06 0.16 -6.61
N ASN A 301 -13.99 -0.18 -7.28
CA ASN A 301 -12.65 0.08 -6.77
C ASN A 301 -12.51 1.53 -6.26
N GLU A 302 -11.93 1.71 -5.09
CA GLU A 302 -11.75 2.99 -4.37
C GLU A 302 -13.02 3.60 -3.72
N ILE A 303 -14.17 2.93 -3.75
CA ILE A 303 -15.41 3.46 -3.13
C ILE A 303 -15.28 3.61 -1.62
N GLU A 304 -14.50 2.74 -0.98
CA GLU A 304 -14.20 2.80 0.45
C GLU A 304 -13.52 4.12 0.86
N HIS A 305 -12.68 4.68 0.02
CA HIS A 305 -12.01 5.95 0.32
C HIS A 305 -13.00 7.12 0.43
N ILE A 306 -14.02 7.13 -0.43
CA ILE A 306 -15.06 8.17 -0.37
C ILE A 306 -15.83 8.04 0.95
N LYS A 307 -16.18 6.81 1.33
CA LYS A 307 -16.88 6.55 2.59
C LYS A 307 -16.04 6.96 3.81
N PHE A 308 -14.77 6.59 3.83
CA PHE A 308 -13.86 6.95 4.92
C PHE A 308 -13.65 8.46 5.02
N LEU A 309 -13.53 9.17 3.90
CA LEU A 309 -13.47 10.64 3.92
C LEU A 309 -14.74 11.27 4.50
N GLN A 310 -15.92 10.72 4.19
CA GLN A 310 -17.17 11.19 4.82
C GLN A 310 -17.16 11.01 6.34
N LEU A 311 -16.73 9.84 6.84
CA LEU A 311 -16.69 9.53 8.27
C LEU A 311 -15.67 10.39 9.04
N LEU A 312 -14.62 10.87 8.35
CA LEU A 312 -13.53 11.61 8.96
C LEU A 312 -13.63 13.14 8.80
N ARG A 313 -14.43 13.65 7.85
CA ARG A 313 -14.46 15.08 7.49
C ARG A 313 -14.76 16.01 8.66
N ASP A 314 -15.60 15.58 9.60
CA ASP A 314 -15.98 16.38 10.78
C ASP A 314 -15.03 16.15 11.97
N LYS A 315 -14.15 15.16 11.87
CA LYS A 315 -13.20 14.77 12.92
C LYS A 315 -11.80 15.31 12.70
N TYR A 316 -11.39 15.46 11.44
CA TYR A 316 -10.02 15.88 11.10
C TYR A 316 -10.01 16.87 9.95
N GLU A 317 -9.09 17.81 10.01
CA GLU A 317 -8.73 18.63 8.87
C GLU A 317 -7.62 17.92 8.08
N ILE A 318 -7.93 17.55 6.82
CA ILE A 318 -6.99 16.85 5.96
C ILE A 318 -6.51 17.82 4.87
N ILE A 319 -5.20 18.07 4.86
CA ILE A 319 -4.51 18.92 3.90
C ILE A 319 -3.71 18.02 2.96
N LEU A 320 -3.91 18.14 1.66
CA LEU A 320 -3.15 17.42 0.66
C LEU A 320 -2.20 18.35 -0.09
N ILE A 321 -0.92 17.98 -0.12
CA ILE A 321 0.09 18.59 -0.99
C ILE A 321 0.23 17.70 -2.21
N SER A 322 -0.25 18.19 -3.38
CA SER A 322 -0.37 17.37 -4.58
C SER A 322 -0.36 18.22 -5.84
N THR A 323 -0.19 17.57 -6.99
CA THR A 323 -0.37 18.18 -8.32
C THR A 323 -1.82 18.14 -8.81
N LEU A 324 -2.74 17.53 -8.03
CA LEU A 324 -4.15 17.41 -8.40
C LEU A 324 -4.87 18.77 -8.43
N PRO A 325 -5.84 18.94 -9.33
CA PRO A 325 -6.68 20.14 -9.37
C PRO A 325 -7.44 20.34 -8.05
N GLN A 326 -7.38 21.55 -7.51
CA GLN A 326 -8.04 21.91 -6.25
C GLN A 326 -9.55 21.63 -6.28
N ILE A 327 -10.21 21.77 -7.42
CA ILE A 327 -11.64 21.50 -7.56
C ILE A 327 -12.00 20.05 -7.23
N TYR A 328 -11.13 19.08 -7.56
CA TYR A 328 -11.34 17.66 -7.21
C TYR A 328 -11.21 17.44 -5.72
N LEU A 329 -10.17 18.02 -5.12
CA LEU A 329 -9.89 17.89 -3.69
C LEU A 329 -10.98 18.54 -2.84
N ASN A 330 -11.49 19.69 -3.22
CA ASN A 330 -12.60 20.36 -2.53
C ASN A 330 -13.88 19.52 -2.53
N LYS A 331 -14.19 18.82 -3.64
CA LYS A 331 -15.34 17.90 -3.70
C LYS A 331 -15.22 16.74 -2.70
N LEU A 332 -13.99 16.27 -2.46
CA LEU A 332 -13.68 15.23 -1.50
C LEU A 332 -13.57 15.74 -0.06
N GLY A 333 -13.72 17.04 0.18
CA GLY A 333 -13.56 17.64 1.50
C GLY A 333 -12.10 17.79 1.94
N LEU A 334 -11.15 17.69 1.01
CA LEU A 334 -9.72 17.84 1.26
C LEU A 334 -9.29 19.29 0.98
N LYS A 335 -8.49 19.87 1.88
CA LYS A 335 -7.81 21.12 1.61
C LYS A 335 -6.60 20.90 0.73
N SER A 336 -6.35 21.80 -0.21
CA SER A 336 -5.16 21.77 -1.06
C SER A 336 -4.23 22.91 -0.74
N VAL A 337 -2.93 22.61 -0.65
CA VAL A 337 -1.86 23.61 -0.61
C VAL A 337 -0.74 23.21 -1.57
N SER A 338 -0.06 24.21 -2.12
CA SER A 338 0.98 23.96 -3.13
C SER A 338 2.35 23.71 -2.53
N LYS A 339 2.58 24.16 -1.31
CA LYS A 339 3.88 24.06 -0.64
C LYS A 339 3.73 23.48 0.78
N ILE A 340 4.73 22.72 1.19
CA ILE A 340 4.78 22.16 2.56
C ILE A 340 4.79 23.25 3.63
N LYS A 341 5.39 24.40 3.34
CA LYS A 341 5.39 25.57 4.22
C LYS A 341 3.98 26.07 4.49
N ASP A 342 3.12 26.12 3.48
CA ASP A 342 1.73 26.58 3.65
C ASP A 342 0.95 25.64 4.60
N GLY A 343 1.21 24.31 4.46
CA GLY A 343 0.64 23.31 5.39
C GLY A 343 1.14 23.50 6.83
N LEU A 344 2.41 23.81 7.02
CA LEU A 344 2.99 24.09 8.34
C LEU A 344 2.41 25.37 8.94
N ASP A 345 2.26 26.43 8.16
CA ASP A 345 1.69 27.71 8.58
C ASP A 345 0.21 27.54 9.00
N LEU A 346 -0.56 26.71 8.29
CA LEU A 346 -1.93 26.39 8.69
C LEU A 346 -1.98 25.65 10.04
N ILE A 347 -1.08 24.67 10.26
CA ILE A 347 -0.98 23.97 11.55
C ILE A 347 -0.67 24.95 12.67
N PHE A 348 0.31 25.85 12.51
CA PHE A 348 0.67 26.81 13.54
C PHE A 348 -0.40 27.87 13.80
N THR A 349 -1.13 28.28 12.76
CA THR A 349 -2.26 29.19 12.90
C THR A 349 -3.38 28.57 13.73
N LYS A 350 -3.68 27.28 13.49
CA LYS A 350 -4.77 26.57 14.19
C LYS A 350 -4.37 26.10 15.59
N ASN A 351 -3.19 25.52 15.72
CA ASN A 351 -2.78 24.79 16.93
C ASN A 351 -1.80 25.58 17.82
N GLY A 352 -1.35 26.76 17.35
CA GLY A 352 -0.38 27.60 18.04
C GLY A 352 1.08 27.28 17.63
N LYS A 353 1.95 28.29 17.78
CA LYS A 353 3.36 28.30 17.34
C LYS A 353 4.22 27.19 17.98
N TYR A 354 3.85 26.72 19.15
CA TYR A 354 4.57 25.66 19.89
C TYR A 354 3.93 24.28 19.74
N SER A 355 2.99 24.12 18.80
CA SER A 355 2.38 22.84 18.54
C SER A 355 3.43 21.84 18.04
N LYS A 356 3.35 20.61 18.56
CA LYS A 356 4.22 19.52 18.15
C LYS A 356 3.48 18.59 17.19
N SER A 357 4.17 18.16 16.14
CA SER A 357 3.65 17.26 15.11
C SER A 357 4.37 15.92 15.12
N ASN A 358 3.65 14.85 14.87
CA ASN A 358 4.24 13.58 14.44
C ASN A 358 4.64 13.66 12.96
N ILE A 359 5.76 13.06 12.61
CA ILE A 359 6.26 13.00 11.24
C ILE A 359 6.41 11.54 10.86
N ILE A 360 5.69 11.11 9.82
CA ILE A 360 5.60 9.72 9.37
C ILE A 360 6.06 9.66 7.90
N PRO A 361 7.37 9.53 7.66
CA PRO A 361 7.94 9.64 6.32
C PRO A 361 7.68 8.42 5.42
N VAL A 362 7.33 7.27 6.03
CA VAL A 362 7.13 5.99 5.30
C VAL A 362 5.83 5.34 5.79
N SER A 363 4.70 6.03 5.58
CA SER A 363 3.40 5.63 6.12
C SER A 363 2.90 4.28 5.60
N GLU A 364 3.29 3.86 4.41
CA GLU A 364 2.85 2.59 3.81
C GLU A 364 3.27 1.35 4.62
N ILE A 365 4.37 1.47 5.37
CA ILE A 365 4.96 0.41 6.18
C ILE A 365 5.07 0.81 7.66
N THR A 366 4.54 1.94 8.06
CA THR A 366 4.54 2.40 9.45
C THR A 366 3.15 2.28 10.05
N MET A 367 3.02 1.63 11.19
CA MET A 367 1.82 1.62 12.01
C MET A 367 2.11 2.25 13.35
N VAL A 368 1.51 3.40 13.60
CA VAL A 368 1.63 4.08 14.90
C VAL A 368 0.66 3.44 15.89
N LYS A 369 1.17 2.99 17.02
CA LYS A 369 0.38 2.62 18.20
C LYS A 369 0.43 3.78 19.18
N ASN A 370 -0.72 4.27 19.58
CA ASN A 370 -0.77 5.32 20.59
C ASN A 370 -0.51 4.74 21.97
N ASN A 371 0.30 5.42 22.76
CA ASN A 371 0.43 5.08 24.16
C ASN A 371 -0.93 5.27 24.85
N PRO A 372 -1.39 4.31 25.66
CA PRO A 372 -2.56 4.56 26.49
C PRO A 372 -2.29 5.78 27.37
N ALA A 373 -3.25 6.70 27.42
CA ALA A 373 -3.19 7.90 28.23
C ALA A 373 -3.21 7.57 29.74
#